data_28653939bd8d1945c163b0ab6e94193d
#
_entry.id   28653939bd8d1945c163b0ab6e94193d
#
_cell.length_a   1.000
_cell.length_b   1.000
_cell.length_c   1.000
_cell.angle_alpha   90.00
_cell.angle_beta   90.00
_cell.angle_gamma   90.00
#
_symmetry.space_group_name_H-M   'P 1'
#
loop_
_entity.id
_entity.type
_entity.pdbx_description
1 polymer ?
#
loop_
_entity_poly.entity_id
_entity_poly.type
_entity_poly.pdbx_seq_one_letter_code
_entity_poly.pdbx_strand_id
1 'polypeptide(L)'
;MPTEQRPTWRRRLFAFVVASVGAADAAAISFAMTVYDAANPKPVPVAAPGQPIDTGRWAITFRDARTGSIPPTGVKPSTPKKLVMVEFDLDNRSASTSNVFHRLFTIEPPVPNLPPPAFYLARDKSVAGGLQPDMPERMIAVWEWPQAALVPQQLRLKVTSQIHKRRDNLYGAPGWFDRDPVAVVTLAVGSSP
;
A
#
# COMPACT_ATOMS: atom_id res chain seq x y z
N MET A 1 27.73 46.78 35.20
CA MET A 1 27.86 46.40 33.75
C MET A 1 28.53 45.05 33.73
N PRO A 2 27.89 43.98 33.28
CA PRO A 2 28.51 42.67 33.14
C PRO A 2 29.36 42.67 31.88
N THR A 3 30.64 42.37 32.02
CA THR A 3 31.60 42.17 30.93
C THR A 3 31.31 40.89 30.20
N GLU A 4 30.79 40.99 28.99
CA GLU A 4 30.56 39.91 28.03
C GLU A 4 31.93 39.34 27.61
N GLN A 5 32.36 38.22 28.23
CA GLN A 5 33.56 37.49 27.83
C GLN A 5 33.33 36.81 26.48
N ARG A 6 33.86 37.42 25.41
CA ARG A 6 33.89 36.78 24.08
C ARG A 6 34.64 35.45 24.13
N PRO A 7 34.04 34.34 23.71
CA PRO A 7 34.72 33.05 23.74
C PRO A 7 35.99 33.09 22.88
N THR A 8 37.11 32.66 23.44
CA THR A 8 38.41 32.64 22.74
C THR A 8 38.33 31.71 21.54
N TRP A 9 39.05 32.03 20.45
CA TRP A 9 39.05 31.27 19.20
C TRP A 9 39.32 29.77 19.41
N ARG A 10 40.15 29.40 20.42
CA ARG A 10 40.43 28.01 20.84
C ARG A 10 39.18 27.28 21.32
N ARG A 11 38.28 27.92 22.06
CA ARG A 11 36.99 27.33 22.48
C ARG A 11 36.05 27.13 21.30
N ARG A 12 36.07 28.04 20.33
CA ARG A 12 35.26 27.89 19.10
C ARG A 12 35.79 26.77 18.23
N LEU A 13 37.11 26.61 18.11
CA LEU A 13 37.74 25.53 17.34
C LEU A 13 37.51 24.18 18.00
N PHE A 14 37.62 24.09 19.34
CA PHE A 14 37.32 22.87 20.08
C PHE A 14 35.84 22.49 19.97
N ALA A 15 34.90 23.43 20.08
CA ALA A 15 33.47 23.20 19.88
C ALA A 15 33.17 22.76 18.45
N PHE A 16 33.88 23.28 17.45
CA PHE A 16 33.70 22.88 16.05
C PHE A 16 34.20 21.45 15.81
N VAL A 17 35.35 21.09 16.37
CA VAL A 17 35.89 19.72 16.28
C VAL A 17 34.99 18.71 16.97
N VAL A 18 34.50 19.00 18.17
CA VAL A 18 33.58 18.13 18.91
C VAL A 18 32.24 17.98 18.15
N ALA A 19 31.71 19.07 17.58
CA ALA A 19 30.48 19.03 16.79
C ALA A 19 30.66 18.24 15.49
N SER A 20 31.81 18.35 14.81
CA SER A 20 32.08 17.61 13.57
C SER A 20 32.28 16.11 13.80
N VAL A 21 32.95 15.71 14.90
CA VAL A 21 33.07 14.29 15.28
C VAL A 21 31.71 13.72 15.63
N GLY A 22 30.90 14.41 16.44
CA GLY A 22 29.56 13.94 16.79
C GLY A 22 28.63 13.82 15.59
N ALA A 23 28.74 14.71 14.59
CA ALA A 23 27.98 14.63 13.35
C ALA A 23 28.41 13.44 12.47
N ALA A 24 29.72 13.16 12.41
CA ALA A 24 30.24 12.01 11.66
C ALA A 24 29.81 10.68 12.29
N ASP A 25 29.86 10.57 13.61
CA ASP A 25 29.39 9.37 14.34
C ASP A 25 27.88 9.16 14.15
N ALA A 26 27.07 10.19 14.23
CA ALA A 26 25.62 10.12 13.98
C ALA A 26 25.30 9.68 12.55
N ALA A 27 26.04 10.19 11.56
CA ALA A 27 25.89 9.80 10.18
C ALA A 27 26.29 8.32 9.95
N ALA A 28 27.39 7.87 10.56
CA ALA A 28 27.86 6.49 10.48
C ALA A 28 26.85 5.51 11.11
N ILE A 29 26.30 5.85 12.27
CA ILE A 29 25.26 5.05 12.95
C ILE A 29 24.00 4.99 12.10
N SER A 30 23.53 6.13 11.57
CA SER A 30 22.35 6.19 10.70
C SER A 30 22.53 5.34 9.44
N PHE A 31 23.71 5.40 8.83
CA PHE A 31 24.04 4.59 7.66
C PHE A 31 24.06 3.09 8.01
N ALA A 32 24.72 2.72 9.12
CA ALA A 32 24.78 1.33 9.57
C ALA A 32 23.38 0.78 9.89
N MET A 33 22.50 1.56 10.53
CA MET A 33 21.11 1.17 10.77
C MET A 33 20.33 1.01 9.46
N THR A 34 20.52 1.90 8.49
CA THR A 34 19.87 1.79 7.19
C THR A 34 20.29 0.50 6.46
N VAL A 35 21.59 0.18 6.48
CA VAL A 35 22.11 -1.06 5.90
C VAL A 35 21.60 -2.29 6.64
N TYR A 36 21.56 -2.23 7.98
CA TYR A 36 21.02 -3.31 8.81
C TYR A 36 19.54 -3.55 8.54
N ASP A 37 18.70 -2.51 8.48
CA ASP A 37 17.28 -2.63 8.17
C ASP A 37 17.05 -3.16 6.75
N ALA A 38 17.87 -2.75 5.78
CA ALA A 38 17.81 -3.26 4.42
C ALA A 38 18.21 -4.76 4.33
N ALA A 39 19.19 -5.18 5.13
CA ALA A 39 19.62 -6.58 5.21
C ALA A 39 18.66 -7.46 6.02
N ASN A 40 17.89 -6.86 6.94
CA ASN A 40 16.95 -7.55 7.84
C ASN A 40 15.53 -6.94 7.71
N PRO A 41 14.86 -7.09 6.56
CA PRO A 41 13.53 -6.55 6.38
C PRO A 41 12.57 -7.18 7.37
N LYS A 42 11.80 -6.36 8.07
CA LYS A 42 10.78 -6.85 9.00
C LYS A 42 9.75 -7.68 8.23
N PRO A 43 9.42 -8.88 8.71
CA PRO A 43 8.40 -9.69 8.05
C PRO A 43 7.06 -8.95 8.05
N VAL A 44 6.41 -8.90 6.89
CA VAL A 44 5.07 -8.31 6.77
C VAL A 44 4.08 -9.21 7.49
N PRO A 45 3.23 -8.70 8.39
CA PRO A 45 2.22 -9.48 9.07
C PRO A 45 1.31 -10.24 8.12
N VAL A 46 0.93 -11.47 8.47
CA VAL A 46 -0.05 -12.25 7.73
C VAL A 46 -1.42 -12.05 8.37
N ALA A 47 -2.38 -11.59 7.59
CA ALA A 47 -3.77 -11.45 8.01
C ALA A 47 -4.62 -12.57 7.41
N ALA A 48 -5.60 -13.06 8.18
CA ALA A 48 -6.54 -14.06 7.70
C ALA A 48 -7.61 -13.43 6.79
N PRO A 49 -8.18 -14.18 5.83
CA PRO A 49 -9.39 -13.76 5.12
C PRO A 49 -10.51 -13.39 6.10
N GLY A 50 -11.26 -12.33 5.82
CA GLY A 50 -12.29 -11.79 6.71
C GLY A 50 -11.79 -10.91 7.85
N GLN A 51 -10.48 -10.81 8.06
CA GLN A 51 -9.89 -9.90 9.04
C GLN A 51 -9.75 -8.49 8.47
N PRO A 52 -10.25 -7.43 9.16
CA PRO A 52 -10.05 -6.05 8.74
C PRO A 52 -8.57 -5.65 8.84
N ILE A 53 -8.08 -4.98 7.82
CA ILE A 53 -6.72 -4.44 7.73
C ILE A 53 -6.82 -2.92 7.63
N ASP A 54 -6.24 -2.23 8.61
CA ASP A 54 -6.13 -0.77 8.58
C ASP A 54 -4.87 -0.37 7.79
N THR A 55 -5.08 0.41 6.73
CA THR A 55 -4.00 0.94 5.89
C THR A 55 -3.71 2.41 6.18
N GLY A 56 -4.39 3.00 7.17
CA GLY A 56 -4.34 4.41 7.52
C GLY A 56 -5.40 5.24 6.78
N ARG A 57 -5.47 5.18 5.45
CA ARG A 57 -6.52 5.84 4.65
C ARG A 57 -7.75 4.98 4.47
N TRP A 58 -7.56 3.67 4.36
CA TRP A 58 -8.60 2.70 4.06
C TRP A 58 -8.61 1.58 5.09
N ALA A 59 -9.78 1.08 5.40
CA ALA A 59 -9.92 -0.23 6.03
C ALA A 59 -10.39 -1.22 4.97
N ILE A 60 -9.63 -2.32 4.77
CA ILE A 60 -9.93 -3.34 3.76
C ILE A 60 -10.13 -4.70 4.42
N THR A 61 -11.14 -5.45 3.96
CA THR A 61 -11.42 -6.82 4.41
C THR A 61 -11.60 -7.71 3.20
N PHE A 62 -10.65 -8.59 2.93
CA PHE A 62 -10.74 -9.55 1.83
C PHE A 62 -11.69 -10.69 2.18
N ARG A 63 -12.54 -11.08 1.22
CA ARG A 63 -13.58 -12.10 1.39
C ARG A 63 -13.20 -13.39 0.70
N ASP A 64 -13.20 -13.36 -0.64
CA ASP A 64 -12.90 -14.54 -1.46
C ASP A 64 -12.14 -14.18 -2.74
N ALA A 65 -11.65 -15.20 -3.42
CA ALA A 65 -11.10 -15.09 -4.76
C ALA A 65 -11.67 -16.21 -5.64
N ARG A 66 -11.99 -15.88 -6.89
CA ARG A 66 -12.52 -16.86 -7.85
C ARG A 66 -12.05 -16.59 -9.27
N THR A 67 -12.08 -17.63 -10.08
CA THR A 67 -11.87 -17.52 -11.53
C THR A 67 -13.20 -17.41 -12.27
N GLY A 68 -13.18 -16.86 -13.48
CA GLY A 68 -14.33 -16.79 -14.35
C GLY A 68 -13.95 -16.36 -15.75
N SER A 69 -14.94 -16.38 -16.66
CA SER A 69 -14.78 -15.91 -18.05
C SER A 69 -15.65 -14.69 -18.38
N ILE A 70 -16.56 -14.33 -17.47
CA ILE A 70 -17.50 -13.23 -17.62
C ILE A 70 -17.24 -12.22 -16.48
N PRO A 71 -17.04 -10.93 -16.77
CA PRO A 71 -16.87 -9.90 -15.75
C PRO A 71 -18.17 -9.71 -14.92
N PRO A 72 -18.10 -9.04 -13.77
CA PRO A 72 -19.26 -8.82 -12.88
C PRO A 72 -20.46 -8.15 -13.57
N THR A 73 -20.22 -7.38 -14.63
CA THR A 73 -21.29 -6.75 -15.44
C THR A 73 -22.22 -7.75 -16.14
N GLY A 74 -21.84 -9.03 -16.22
CA GLY A 74 -22.60 -10.05 -16.94
C GLY A 74 -22.43 -10.00 -18.47
N VAL A 75 -21.73 -9.00 -19.00
CA VAL A 75 -21.52 -8.86 -20.44
C VAL A 75 -20.43 -9.84 -20.88
N LYS A 76 -20.81 -10.80 -21.74
CA LYS A 76 -19.88 -11.77 -22.28
C LYS A 76 -18.87 -11.08 -23.21
N PRO A 77 -17.55 -11.22 -22.96
CA PRO A 77 -16.53 -10.66 -23.85
C PRO A 77 -16.60 -11.28 -25.25
N SER A 78 -16.30 -10.49 -26.28
CA SER A 78 -16.23 -10.97 -27.67
C SER A 78 -15.13 -12.01 -27.91
N THR A 79 -14.05 -11.92 -27.15
CA THR A 79 -12.97 -12.91 -27.11
C THR A 79 -12.92 -13.59 -25.74
N PRO A 80 -12.67 -14.92 -25.68
CA PRO A 80 -12.57 -15.61 -24.40
C PRO A 80 -11.52 -14.96 -23.50
N LYS A 81 -11.91 -14.62 -22.27
CA LYS A 81 -11.03 -14.04 -21.26
C LYS A 81 -10.90 -15.01 -20.08
N LYS A 82 -9.71 -15.02 -19.48
CA LYS A 82 -9.46 -15.65 -18.20
C LYS A 82 -9.45 -14.55 -17.16
N LEU A 83 -10.40 -14.56 -16.24
CA LEU A 83 -10.54 -13.53 -15.21
C LEU A 83 -10.20 -14.13 -13.84
N VAL A 84 -9.50 -13.35 -13.03
CA VAL A 84 -9.36 -13.59 -11.58
C VAL A 84 -10.05 -12.44 -10.88
N MET A 85 -10.98 -12.77 -10.01
CA MET A 85 -11.83 -11.83 -9.30
C MET A 85 -11.59 -11.97 -7.80
N VAL A 86 -11.38 -10.84 -7.11
CA VAL A 86 -11.25 -10.78 -5.66
C VAL A 86 -12.34 -9.89 -5.10
N GLU A 87 -13.14 -10.44 -4.19
CA GLU A 87 -14.19 -9.71 -3.48
C GLU A 87 -13.66 -9.23 -2.12
N PHE A 88 -13.93 -7.97 -1.79
CA PHE A 88 -13.48 -7.35 -0.55
C PHE A 88 -14.41 -6.20 -0.16
N ASP A 89 -14.47 -5.90 1.15
CA ASP A 89 -15.09 -4.69 1.65
C ASP A 89 -14.02 -3.61 1.79
N LEU A 90 -14.35 -2.37 1.42
CA LEU A 90 -13.47 -1.21 1.49
C LEU A 90 -14.19 -0.03 2.14
N ASP A 91 -13.57 0.53 3.15
CA ASP A 91 -14.08 1.68 3.89
C ASP A 91 -13.08 2.85 3.81
N ASN A 92 -13.57 4.03 3.40
CA ASN A 92 -12.78 5.24 3.30
C ASN A 92 -12.69 5.95 4.65
N ARG A 93 -11.55 5.84 5.32
CA ARG A 93 -11.27 6.47 6.63
C ARG A 93 -10.80 7.92 6.51
N SER A 94 -10.68 8.47 5.30
CA SER A 94 -10.29 9.87 5.10
C SER A 94 -11.51 10.78 5.17
N ALA A 95 -11.27 12.09 5.36
CA ALA A 95 -12.34 13.08 5.49
C ALA A 95 -12.98 13.50 4.14
N SER A 96 -12.56 12.90 3.02
CA SER A 96 -13.04 13.29 1.69
C SER A 96 -13.26 12.08 0.80
N THR A 97 -14.21 12.21 -0.14
CA THR A 97 -14.42 11.22 -1.21
C THR A 97 -13.13 10.93 -1.95
N SER A 98 -12.86 9.67 -2.21
CA SER A 98 -11.63 9.25 -2.88
C SER A 98 -11.83 8.03 -3.76
N ASN A 99 -11.12 8.02 -4.90
CA ASN A 99 -10.98 6.87 -5.80
C ASN A 99 -9.54 6.29 -5.79
N VAL A 100 -8.68 6.75 -4.89
CA VAL A 100 -7.26 6.34 -4.84
C VAL A 100 -7.10 5.03 -4.07
N PHE A 101 -7.70 3.96 -4.56
CA PHE A 101 -7.57 2.60 -4.02
C PHE A 101 -6.95 1.60 -5.02
N HIS A 102 -6.66 2.02 -6.24
CA HIS A 102 -6.16 1.15 -7.31
C HIS A 102 -4.79 0.50 -7.01
N ARG A 103 -4.01 1.08 -6.10
CA ARG A 103 -2.68 0.58 -5.68
C ARG A 103 -2.66 0.07 -4.25
N LEU A 104 -3.82 -0.08 -3.62
CA LEU A 104 -3.92 -0.45 -2.21
C LEU A 104 -3.35 -1.85 -1.95
N PHE A 105 -3.47 -2.74 -2.91
CA PHE A 105 -2.91 -4.09 -2.83
C PHE A 105 -2.41 -4.57 -4.19
N THR A 106 -1.46 -5.49 -4.14
CA THR A 106 -0.83 -6.11 -5.32
C THR A 106 -0.73 -7.61 -5.14
N ILE A 107 -0.72 -8.34 -6.26
CA ILE A 107 -0.50 -9.80 -6.26
C ILE A 107 1.00 -10.07 -6.05
N GLU A 108 1.32 -11.02 -5.16
CA GLU A 108 2.68 -11.45 -4.85
C GLU A 108 2.81 -12.99 -4.97
N PRO A 109 3.78 -13.51 -5.72
CA PRO A 109 4.72 -12.78 -6.58
C PRO A 109 4.03 -12.07 -7.74
N PRO A 110 4.66 -11.04 -8.31
CA PRO A 110 4.10 -10.34 -9.48
C PRO A 110 3.93 -11.29 -10.67
N VAL A 111 2.79 -11.20 -11.34
CA VAL A 111 2.52 -11.99 -12.55
C VAL A 111 2.98 -11.21 -13.78
N PRO A 112 3.86 -11.76 -14.62
CA PRO A 112 4.34 -11.05 -15.81
C PRO A 112 3.18 -10.68 -16.76
N ASN A 113 3.21 -9.47 -17.28
CA ASN A 113 2.21 -8.92 -18.21
C ASN A 113 0.77 -8.90 -17.69
N LEU A 114 0.56 -8.95 -16.36
CA LEU A 114 -0.75 -8.78 -15.78
C LEU A 114 -1.15 -7.30 -15.81
N PRO A 115 -2.24 -6.93 -16.51
CA PRO A 115 -2.73 -5.56 -16.50
C PRO A 115 -3.29 -5.19 -15.11
N PRO A 116 -3.37 -3.89 -14.78
CA PRO A 116 -4.02 -3.44 -13.55
C PRO A 116 -5.48 -3.92 -13.51
N PRO A 117 -6.04 -4.17 -12.32
CA PRO A 117 -7.41 -4.63 -12.19
C PRO A 117 -8.42 -3.53 -12.50
N ALA A 118 -9.57 -3.92 -13.03
CA ALA A 118 -10.77 -3.12 -13.02
C ALA A 118 -11.52 -3.34 -11.70
N PHE A 119 -12.11 -2.28 -11.14
CA PHE A 119 -12.85 -2.34 -9.87
C PHE A 119 -14.33 -2.11 -10.12
N TYR A 120 -15.15 -2.97 -9.53
CA TYR A 120 -16.61 -2.92 -9.63
C TYR A 120 -17.23 -2.86 -8.23
N LEU A 121 -18.37 -2.16 -8.10
CA LEU A 121 -19.20 -2.26 -6.91
C LEU A 121 -19.97 -3.58 -6.93
N ALA A 122 -19.96 -4.31 -5.83
CA ALA A 122 -20.63 -5.62 -5.79
C ALA A 122 -22.17 -5.51 -5.84
N ARG A 123 -22.74 -4.38 -5.41
CA ARG A 123 -24.19 -4.14 -5.33
C ARG A 123 -24.87 -4.07 -6.69
N ASP A 124 -24.30 -3.32 -7.64
CA ASP A 124 -24.91 -3.01 -8.94
C ASP A 124 -24.01 -3.38 -10.14
N LYS A 125 -22.81 -3.91 -9.85
CA LYS A 125 -21.82 -4.33 -10.84
C LYS A 125 -21.31 -3.19 -11.72
N SER A 126 -21.55 -1.93 -11.34
CA SER A 126 -21.00 -0.77 -12.03
C SER A 126 -19.49 -0.61 -11.72
N VAL A 127 -18.78 0.09 -12.59
CA VAL A 127 -17.37 0.45 -12.35
C VAL A 127 -17.31 1.36 -11.13
N ALA A 128 -16.40 1.03 -10.20
CA ALA A 128 -16.26 1.78 -8.97
C ALA A 128 -15.71 3.19 -9.22
N GLY A 129 -16.41 4.18 -8.70
CA GLY A 129 -16.00 5.58 -8.67
C GLY A 129 -15.35 5.97 -7.34
N GLY A 130 -15.56 7.21 -6.92
CA GLY A 130 -15.12 7.69 -5.61
C GLY A 130 -15.95 7.11 -4.47
N LEU A 131 -15.30 6.63 -3.41
CA LEU A 131 -15.95 6.17 -2.20
C LEU A 131 -16.06 7.30 -1.18
N GLN A 132 -17.24 7.43 -0.58
CA GLN A 132 -17.53 8.42 0.45
C GLN A 132 -16.85 8.06 1.78
N PRO A 133 -16.50 9.05 2.63
CA PRO A 133 -16.01 8.79 3.97
C PRO A 133 -17.01 7.96 4.80
N ASP A 134 -16.50 7.00 5.57
CA ASP A 134 -17.26 6.17 6.52
C ASP A 134 -18.49 5.45 5.92
N MET A 135 -18.47 5.24 4.60
CA MET A 135 -19.49 4.45 3.87
C MET A 135 -18.82 3.22 3.26
N PRO A 136 -18.77 2.10 3.98
CA PRO A 136 -18.13 0.89 3.48
C PRO A 136 -18.87 0.33 2.27
N GLU A 137 -18.11 -0.04 1.24
CA GLU A 137 -18.63 -0.63 0.02
C GLU A 137 -18.00 -1.99 -0.22
N ARG A 138 -18.82 -2.94 -0.69
CA ARG A 138 -18.31 -4.21 -1.19
C ARG A 138 -17.92 -4.07 -2.64
N MET A 139 -16.69 -4.48 -2.94
CA MET A 139 -16.05 -4.29 -4.23
C MET A 139 -15.53 -5.60 -4.80
N ILE A 140 -15.35 -5.62 -6.11
CA ILE A 140 -14.74 -6.74 -6.83
C ILE A 140 -13.60 -6.18 -7.68
N ALA A 141 -12.36 -6.60 -7.39
CA ALA A 141 -11.23 -6.36 -8.26
C ALA A 141 -11.13 -7.48 -9.30
N VAL A 142 -11.02 -7.13 -10.57
CA VAL A 142 -11.01 -8.07 -11.70
C VAL A 142 -9.76 -7.89 -12.52
N TRP A 143 -8.91 -8.91 -12.57
CA TRP A 143 -7.76 -8.97 -13.46
C TRP A 143 -8.07 -9.80 -14.70
N GLU A 144 -7.68 -9.28 -15.86
CA GLU A 144 -7.58 -10.08 -17.07
C GLU A 144 -6.29 -10.89 -17.02
N TRP A 145 -6.42 -12.18 -16.65
CA TRP A 145 -5.26 -13.03 -16.47
C TRP A 145 -4.62 -13.41 -17.80
N PRO A 146 -3.28 -13.31 -17.93
CA PRO A 146 -2.60 -13.72 -19.16
C PRO A 146 -2.91 -15.16 -19.53
N GLN A 147 -3.27 -15.43 -20.79
CA GLN A 147 -3.67 -16.76 -21.25
C GLN A 147 -2.59 -17.81 -21.01
N ALA A 148 -1.31 -17.44 -21.20
CA ALA A 148 -0.17 -18.33 -21.02
C ALA A 148 0.17 -18.60 -19.53
N ALA A 149 -0.34 -17.77 -18.59
CA ALA A 149 -0.04 -17.93 -17.18
C ALA A 149 -1.08 -18.85 -16.51
N LEU A 150 -0.63 -19.76 -15.65
CA LEU A 150 -1.52 -20.56 -14.81
C LEU A 150 -2.10 -19.69 -13.70
N VAL A 151 -3.38 -19.86 -13.40
CA VAL A 151 -3.97 -19.25 -12.22
C VAL A 151 -3.57 -20.10 -11.01
N PRO A 152 -2.99 -19.50 -9.96
CA PRO A 152 -2.59 -20.24 -8.78
C PRO A 152 -3.83 -20.68 -7.99
N GLN A 153 -3.72 -21.79 -7.25
CA GLN A 153 -4.78 -22.23 -6.33
C GLN A 153 -4.95 -21.31 -5.12
N GLN A 154 -3.91 -20.55 -4.80
CA GLN A 154 -3.90 -19.57 -3.74
C GLN A 154 -3.38 -18.24 -4.28
N LEU A 155 -4.12 -17.17 -4.06
CA LEU A 155 -3.76 -15.82 -4.44
C LEU A 155 -3.23 -15.08 -3.20
N ARG A 156 -1.97 -14.69 -3.24
CA ARG A 156 -1.34 -13.90 -2.19
C ARG A 156 -1.41 -12.43 -2.55
N LEU A 157 -1.97 -11.63 -1.66
CA LEU A 157 -2.17 -10.20 -1.81
C LEU A 157 -1.35 -9.44 -0.78
N LYS A 158 -0.50 -8.53 -1.23
CA LYS A 158 0.29 -7.64 -0.38
C LYS A 158 -0.41 -6.29 -0.30
N VAL A 159 -0.74 -5.85 0.92
CA VAL A 159 -1.50 -4.63 1.21
C VAL A 159 -0.54 -3.52 1.63
N THR A 160 -0.61 -2.39 0.94
CA THR A 160 0.22 -1.20 1.19
C THR A 160 -0.50 -0.27 2.16
N SER A 161 0.24 0.30 3.12
CA SER A 161 -0.30 1.34 4.01
C SER A 161 -0.14 2.73 3.43
N GLN A 162 -0.91 3.69 3.93
CA GLN A 162 -0.85 5.10 3.55
C GLN A 162 -0.83 5.98 4.79
N ILE A 163 -0.07 7.07 4.74
CA ILE A 163 -0.02 8.07 5.80
C ILE A 163 -0.41 9.44 5.27
N HIS A 164 -1.21 10.16 6.06
CA HIS A 164 -1.51 11.57 5.77
C HIS A 164 -0.42 12.47 6.33
N LYS A 165 0.19 13.28 5.48
CA LYS A 165 1.09 14.36 5.89
C LYS A 165 0.35 15.70 5.77
N ARG A 166 0.38 16.50 6.82
CA ARG A 166 -0.18 17.86 6.80
C ARG A 166 0.57 18.79 5.84
N ARG A 167 1.85 18.49 5.64
CA ARG A 167 2.73 19.23 4.73
C ARG A 167 3.71 18.26 4.10
N ASP A 168 3.71 18.18 2.79
CA ASP A 168 4.74 17.48 2.03
C ASP A 168 6.00 18.33 1.93
N ASN A 169 7.18 17.67 1.97
CA ASN A 169 8.48 18.36 1.92
C ASN A 169 8.79 18.95 0.54
N LEU A 170 8.15 18.44 -0.52
CA LEU A 170 8.41 18.87 -1.89
C LEU A 170 7.46 20.00 -2.33
N TYR A 171 6.16 19.83 -2.08
CA TYR A 171 5.13 20.76 -2.55
C TYR A 171 4.55 21.64 -1.45
N GLY A 172 4.83 21.35 -0.19
CA GLY A 172 4.30 22.09 0.96
C GLY A 172 2.80 21.91 1.18
N ALA A 173 2.14 21.00 0.44
CA ALA A 173 0.70 20.74 0.51
C ALA A 173 0.39 19.48 1.35
N PRO A 174 -0.82 19.37 1.93
CA PRO A 174 -1.26 18.14 2.58
C PRO A 174 -1.52 17.04 1.54
N GLY A 175 -1.28 15.77 1.91
CA GLY A 175 -1.51 14.65 1.01
C GLY A 175 -1.36 13.28 1.68
N TRP A 176 -1.82 12.25 0.95
CA TRP A 176 -1.64 10.84 1.32
C TRP A 176 -0.47 10.25 0.55
N PHE A 177 0.39 9.50 1.26
CA PHE A 177 1.61 8.92 0.72
C PHE A 177 1.67 7.43 1.05
N ASP A 178 2.02 6.65 0.06
CA ASP A 178 2.22 5.20 0.23
C ASP A 178 3.40 4.94 1.17
N ARG A 179 3.29 3.88 1.96
CA ARG A 179 4.26 3.41 2.93
C ARG A 179 4.49 1.92 2.75
N ASP A 180 5.24 1.34 3.68
CA ASP A 180 5.57 -0.06 3.69
C ASP A 180 4.30 -0.93 3.73
N PRO A 181 4.37 -2.16 3.21
CA PRO A 181 3.28 -3.12 3.32
C PRO A 181 2.89 -3.37 4.78
N VAL A 182 1.59 -3.35 5.06
CA VAL A 182 1.02 -3.53 6.40
C VAL A 182 0.53 -4.94 6.64
N ALA A 183 0.17 -5.67 5.59
CA ALA A 183 -0.26 -7.05 5.69
C ALA A 183 -0.09 -7.82 4.38
N VAL A 184 -0.09 -9.14 4.51
CA VAL A 184 -0.24 -10.08 3.41
C VAL A 184 -1.43 -10.97 3.71
N VAL A 185 -2.33 -11.16 2.73
CA VAL A 185 -3.47 -12.05 2.80
C VAL A 185 -3.36 -13.11 1.73
N THR A 186 -3.67 -14.36 2.08
CA THR A 186 -3.74 -15.47 1.13
C THR A 186 -5.18 -15.95 1.01
N LEU A 187 -5.71 -15.92 -0.21
CA LEU A 187 -7.07 -16.38 -0.54
C LEU A 187 -6.99 -17.66 -1.36
N ALA A 188 -7.80 -18.66 -1.02
CA ALA A 188 -8.02 -19.78 -1.90
C ALA A 188 -8.80 -19.30 -3.14
N VAL A 189 -8.37 -19.75 -4.34
CA VAL A 189 -9.03 -19.37 -5.59
C VAL A 189 -10.05 -20.45 -5.96
N GLY A 190 -11.34 -20.10 -5.83
CA GLY A 190 -12.44 -20.96 -6.27
C GLY A 190 -12.65 -20.89 -7.80
N SER A 191 -13.29 -21.91 -8.34
CA SER A 191 -13.86 -21.84 -9.69
C SER A 191 -15.30 -21.29 -9.59
N SER A 192 -15.60 -20.21 -10.35
CA SER A 192 -17.00 -19.81 -10.55
C SER A 192 -17.64 -20.83 -11.51
N PRO A 193 -18.88 -21.27 -11.23
CA PRO A 193 -19.61 -22.13 -12.15
C PRO A 193 -19.87 -21.48 -13.50
#